data_4bd668eb1a029123968698275c9b4c2b
#
_entry.id   4bd668eb1a029123968698275c9b4c2b
#
_cell.length_a   1.000
_cell.length_b   1.000
_cell.length_c   1.000
_cell.angle_alpha   90.00
_cell.angle_beta   90.00
_cell.angle_gamma   90.00
#
_symmetry.space_group_name_H-M   'P 1'
#
loop_
_entity.id
_entity.type
_entity.pdbx_description
1 polymer ?
#
loop_
_entity_poly.entity_id
_entity_poly.type
_entity_poly.pdbx_seq_one_letter_code
_entity_poly.pdbx_strand_id
1 'polypeptide(L)'
;MKQGLVIFFLIVGNICFSQNYSSFEEMKNNIVSKTIPLITVEEFKKVENTKTPLLILDAREKKEYEVSHLKKAKHIGYDNFKIGDLSKLDKETIVVVYCSVGYRSEKIGEKLKNAGFKKVMNLKGGIFDWVNSSHPVYDRFGKKTQKIHPYDKSWEKWLTKGEKVYE
;
A
#
# COMPACT_ATOMS: atom_id res chain seq x y z
N MET A 1 -31.06 -47.06 6.89
CA MET A 1 -30.27 -46.06 7.62
C MET A 1 -29.70 -45.06 6.59
N LYS A 2 -30.29 -43.85 6.51
CA LYS A 2 -29.83 -42.78 5.58
C LYS A 2 -28.88 -41.85 6.36
N GLN A 3 -27.60 -41.89 5.98
CA GLN A 3 -26.62 -40.93 6.52
C GLN A 3 -26.81 -39.59 5.82
N GLY A 4 -27.23 -38.60 6.57
CA GLY A 4 -27.33 -37.21 6.10
C GLY A 4 -25.92 -36.56 6.06
N LEU A 5 -25.51 -36.16 4.89
CA LEU A 5 -24.30 -35.36 4.67
C LEU A 5 -24.55 -33.93 5.13
N VAL A 6 -23.98 -33.56 6.27
CA VAL A 6 -24.00 -32.15 6.75
C VAL A 6 -22.90 -31.39 6.00
N ILE A 7 -23.29 -30.60 5.02
CA ILE A 7 -22.38 -29.68 4.34
C ILE A 7 -22.19 -28.45 5.23
N PHE A 8 -21.02 -28.33 5.86
CA PHE A 8 -20.60 -27.14 6.57
C PHE A 8 -20.23 -26.06 5.56
N PHE A 9 -21.13 -25.10 5.35
CA PHE A 9 -20.79 -23.88 4.63
C PHE A 9 -19.87 -23.04 5.53
N LEU A 10 -18.56 -23.06 5.25
CA LEU A 10 -17.62 -22.06 5.75
C LEU A 10 -17.98 -20.73 5.10
N ILE A 11 -18.74 -19.91 5.79
CA ILE A 11 -18.90 -18.49 5.48
C ILE A 11 -17.54 -17.85 5.81
N VAL A 12 -16.69 -17.69 4.79
CA VAL A 12 -15.52 -16.81 4.89
C VAL A 12 -16.06 -15.39 4.97
N GLY A 13 -16.34 -14.96 6.19
CA GLY A 13 -16.70 -13.59 6.46
C GLY A 13 -15.53 -12.68 6.05
N ASN A 14 -15.75 -11.81 5.07
CA ASN A 14 -14.91 -10.64 4.85
C ASN A 14 -14.93 -9.81 6.13
N ILE A 15 -13.96 -10.05 7.01
CA ILE A 15 -13.78 -9.27 8.23
C ILE A 15 -13.40 -7.86 7.76
N CYS A 16 -14.32 -6.94 7.89
CA CYS A 16 -14.11 -5.53 7.59
C CYS A 16 -13.17 -4.95 8.66
N PHE A 17 -11.87 -5.03 8.44
CA PHE A 17 -10.82 -4.61 9.38
C PHE A 17 -10.85 -3.11 9.74
N SER A 18 -11.65 -2.30 9.05
CA SER A 18 -11.61 -0.84 9.21
C SER A 18 -12.34 -0.30 10.44
N GLN A 19 -13.15 -1.10 11.13
CA GLN A 19 -14.17 -0.56 12.03
C GLN A 19 -13.76 -0.42 13.51
N ASN A 20 -12.67 -1.05 13.95
CA ASN A 20 -12.38 -1.20 15.39
C ASN A 20 -11.21 -0.36 15.93
N TYR A 21 -10.62 0.56 15.14
CA TYR A 21 -9.55 1.42 15.62
C TYR A 21 -10.08 2.78 16.08
N SER A 22 -9.62 3.25 17.25
CA SER A 22 -9.99 4.54 17.82
C SER A 22 -9.27 5.72 17.17
N SER A 23 -8.10 5.48 16.55
CA SER A 23 -7.29 6.49 15.89
C SER A 23 -6.54 5.95 14.67
N PHE A 24 -6.14 6.87 13.78
CA PHE A 24 -5.30 6.52 12.63
C PHE A 24 -3.94 5.96 13.06
N GLU A 25 -3.37 6.48 14.15
CA GLU A 25 -2.10 6.00 14.68
C GLU A 25 -2.21 4.56 15.22
N GLU A 26 -3.27 4.26 15.95
CA GLU A 26 -3.57 2.91 16.39
C GLU A 26 -3.74 1.96 15.19
N MET A 27 -4.50 2.38 14.18
CA MET A 27 -4.71 1.60 12.96
C MET A 27 -3.37 1.31 12.26
N LYS A 28 -2.52 2.33 12.02
CA LYS A 28 -1.21 2.17 11.38
C LYS A 28 -0.30 1.16 12.11
N ASN A 29 -0.42 1.08 13.43
CA ASN A 29 0.41 0.20 14.24
C ASN A 29 -0.07 -1.25 14.26
N ASN A 30 -1.35 -1.48 13.97
CA ASN A 30 -2.00 -2.79 14.11
C ASN A 30 -2.43 -3.43 12.79
N ILE A 31 -2.55 -2.66 11.70
CA ILE A 31 -3.02 -3.21 10.41
C ILE A 31 -2.01 -4.09 9.70
N VAL A 32 -0.74 -3.99 10.06
CA VAL A 32 0.37 -4.75 9.48
C VAL A 32 0.98 -5.71 10.50
N SER A 33 1.44 -6.86 10.03
CA SER A 33 2.14 -7.88 10.87
C SER A 33 3.63 -7.58 11.07
N LYS A 34 4.15 -6.52 10.45
CA LYS A 34 5.56 -6.07 10.50
C LYS A 34 6.56 -7.13 10.02
N THR A 35 6.16 -7.95 9.06
CA THR A 35 7.02 -8.95 8.40
C THR A 35 8.06 -8.30 7.47
N ILE A 36 7.77 -7.07 7.06
CA ILE A 36 8.64 -6.18 6.28
C ILE A 36 8.96 -4.96 7.13
N PRO A 37 10.22 -4.47 7.16
CA PRO A 37 10.56 -3.22 7.83
C PRO A 37 9.64 -2.07 7.41
N LEU A 38 9.15 -1.32 8.37
CA LEU A 38 8.39 -0.10 8.12
C LEU A 38 9.35 1.08 7.91
N ILE A 39 8.97 2.00 7.04
CA ILE A 39 9.61 3.29 6.86
C ILE A 39 8.57 4.40 7.05
N THR A 40 8.84 5.37 7.90
CA THR A 40 7.97 6.54 8.09
C THR A 40 8.04 7.48 6.89
N VAL A 41 7.08 8.41 6.78
CA VAL A 41 7.09 9.43 5.72
C VAL A 41 8.36 10.29 5.79
N GLU A 42 8.80 10.67 6.98
CA GLU A 42 10.00 11.48 7.21
C GLU A 42 11.28 10.74 6.82
N GLU A 43 11.41 9.47 7.18
CA GLU A 43 12.55 8.62 6.79
C GLU A 43 12.56 8.39 5.28
N PHE A 44 11.40 8.12 4.69
CA PHE A 44 11.28 7.95 3.24
C PHE A 44 11.70 9.22 2.49
N LYS A 45 11.30 10.41 2.95
CA LYS A 45 11.77 11.68 2.38
C LYS A 45 13.28 11.83 2.42
N LYS A 46 13.94 11.36 3.48
CA LYS A 46 15.41 11.37 3.55
C LYS A 46 16.01 10.46 2.49
N VAL A 47 15.49 9.24 2.36
CA VAL A 47 15.94 8.26 1.34
C VAL A 47 15.70 8.80 -0.08
N GLU A 48 14.52 9.40 -0.34
CA GLU A 48 14.16 9.97 -1.65
C GLU A 48 15.16 11.06 -2.12
N ASN A 49 15.75 11.78 -1.18
CA ASN A 49 16.72 12.86 -1.45
C ASN A 49 18.16 12.35 -1.63
N THR A 50 18.42 11.05 -1.47
CA THR A 50 19.74 10.48 -1.70
C THR A 50 19.97 10.19 -3.19
N LYS A 51 21.24 9.91 -3.56
CA LYS A 51 21.60 9.42 -4.91
C LYS A 51 21.50 7.89 -5.02
N THR A 52 21.09 7.20 -3.94
CA THR A 52 20.99 5.74 -3.93
C THR A 52 19.85 5.28 -4.85
N PRO A 53 20.03 4.22 -5.63
CA PRO A 53 18.96 3.67 -6.46
C PRO A 53 17.73 3.32 -5.61
N LEU A 54 16.61 3.94 -5.93
CA LEU A 54 15.34 3.82 -5.22
C LEU A 54 14.23 3.42 -6.18
N LEU A 55 13.51 2.38 -5.84
CA LEU A 55 12.31 1.93 -6.54
C LEU A 55 11.09 2.15 -5.64
N ILE A 56 10.14 2.93 -6.10
CA ILE A 56 8.88 3.22 -5.41
C ILE A 56 7.77 2.43 -6.11
N LEU A 57 7.07 1.59 -5.36
CA LEU A 57 6.06 0.68 -5.90
C LEU A 57 4.68 0.93 -5.27
N ASP A 58 3.68 1.17 -6.12
CA ASP A 58 2.29 1.31 -5.70
C ASP A 58 1.55 -0.03 -5.85
N ALA A 59 1.17 -0.62 -4.72
CA ALA A 59 0.44 -1.87 -4.64
C ALA A 59 -1.09 -1.70 -4.61
N ARG A 60 -1.59 -0.50 -4.91
CA ARG A 60 -3.02 -0.25 -5.02
C ARG A 60 -3.56 -0.71 -6.38
N GLU A 61 -4.90 -0.72 -6.50
CA GLU A 61 -5.52 -1.01 -7.77
C GLU A 61 -5.28 0.13 -8.79
N LYS A 62 -5.36 -0.21 -10.07
CA LYS A 62 -5.06 0.71 -11.17
C LYS A 62 -5.88 2.00 -11.08
N LYS A 63 -7.17 1.90 -10.78
CA LYS A 63 -8.05 3.07 -10.60
C LYS A 63 -7.59 4.00 -9.48
N GLU A 64 -7.09 3.46 -8.36
CA GLU A 64 -6.55 4.26 -7.25
C GLU A 64 -5.27 5.00 -7.67
N TYR A 65 -4.38 4.29 -8.39
CA TYR A 65 -3.14 4.86 -8.92
C TYR A 65 -3.39 5.97 -9.96
N GLU A 66 -4.36 5.80 -10.83
CA GLU A 66 -4.69 6.77 -11.89
C GLU A 66 -5.29 8.06 -11.33
N VAL A 67 -6.01 8.02 -10.21
CA VAL A 67 -6.45 9.22 -9.49
C VAL A 67 -5.24 10.01 -8.99
N SER A 68 -4.34 9.36 -8.27
CA SER A 68 -3.07 9.96 -7.87
C SER A 68 -2.11 8.94 -7.26
N HIS A 69 -0.81 9.23 -7.32
CA HIS A 69 0.27 8.40 -6.81
C HIS A 69 1.47 9.24 -6.35
N LEU A 70 2.42 8.64 -5.64
CA LEU A 70 3.67 9.27 -5.27
C LEU A 70 4.52 9.52 -6.52
N LYS A 71 5.33 10.58 -6.49
CA LYS A 71 6.22 10.91 -7.61
C LYS A 71 7.13 9.74 -7.96
N LYS A 72 7.27 9.43 -9.24
CA LYS A 72 8.07 8.30 -9.77
C LYS A 72 7.61 6.90 -9.32
N ALA A 73 6.49 6.77 -8.65
CA ALA A 73 5.96 5.45 -8.29
C ALA A 73 5.60 4.65 -9.55
N LYS A 74 5.93 3.36 -9.54
CA LYS A 74 5.47 2.39 -10.54
C LYS A 74 4.28 1.63 -9.99
N HIS A 75 3.21 1.58 -10.77
CA HIS A 75 2.05 0.75 -10.44
C HIS A 75 2.40 -0.72 -10.63
N ILE A 76 2.09 -1.54 -9.62
CA ILE A 76 2.30 -2.99 -9.65
C ILE A 76 1.04 -3.78 -9.30
N GLY A 77 0.03 -3.13 -8.69
CA GLY A 77 -1.20 -3.76 -8.23
C GLY A 77 -0.99 -4.73 -7.07
N TYR A 78 -2.07 -5.37 -6.64
CA TYR A 78 -2.06 -6.32 -5.52
C TYR A 78 -2.51 -7.72 -5.94
N ASP A 79 -3.76 -7.88 -6.43
CA ASP A 79 -4.38 -9.18 -6.68
C ASP A 79 -3.66 -9.97 -7.79
N ASN A 80 -3.25 -9.27 -8.85
CA ASN A 80 -2.58 -9.87 -10.01
C ASN A 80 -1.06 -9.62 -10.01
N PHE A 81 -0.46 -9.28 -8.86
CA PHE A 81 0.97 -9.02 -8.79
C PHE A 81 1.80 -10.22 -9.24
N LYS A 82 2.68 -9.97 -10.20
CA LYS A 82 3.72 -10.90 -10.66
C LYS A 82 5.06 -10.19 -10.60
N ILE A 83 6.09 -10.91 -10.15
CA ILE A 83 7.45 -10.34 -10.05
C ILE A 83 7.98 -9.86 -11.41
N GLY A 84 7.66 -10.55 -12.50
CA GLY A 84 7.93 -10.16 -13.88
C GLY A 84 9.32 -9.55 -14.06
N ASP A 85 9.38 -8.39 -14.72
CA ASP A 85 10.64 -7.69 -15.00
C ASP A 85 11.36 -7.16 -13.75
N LEU A 86 10.68 -7.05 -12.59
CA LEU A 86 11.35 -6.71 -11.34
C LEU A 86 12.40 -7.76 -10.95
N SER A 87 12.23 -9.01 -11.38
CA SER A 87 13.20 -10.08 -11.12
C SER A 87 14.59 -9.81 -11.68
N LYS A 88 14.69 -8.99 -12.73
CA LYS A 88 15.93 -8.63 -13.43
C LYS A 88 16.66 -7.46 -12.77
N LEU A 89 16.03 -6.76 -11.82
CA LEU A 89 16.63 -5.61 -11.15
C LEU A 89 17.68 -6.05 -10.12
N ASP A 90 18.62 -5.15 -9.85
CA ASP A 90 19.61 -5.34 -8.79
C ASP A 90 18.90 -5.51 -7.44
N LYS A 91 19.23 -6.60 -6.76
CA LYS A 91 18.63 -6.99 -5.47
C LYS A 91 19.07 -6.10 -4.30
N GLU A 92 20.12 -5.31 -4.49
CA GLU A 92 20.56 -4.29 -3.54
C GLU A 92 19.81 -2.95 -3.68
N THR A 93 18.98 -2.78 -4.72
CA THR A 93 18.13 -1.60 -4.88
C THR A 93 17.22 -1.44 -3.67
N ILE A 94 17.16 -0.22 -3.13
CA ILE A 94 16.17 0.12 -2.09
C ILE A 94 14.78 0.10 -2.72
N VAL A 95 13.87 -0.68 -2.15
CA VAL A 95 12.48 -0.78 -2.60
C VAL A 95 11.56 -0.28 -1.50
N VAL A 96 10.78 0.76 -1.79
CA VAL A 96 9.71 1.22 -0.91
C VAL A 96 8.37 0.88 -1.57
N VAL A 97 7.59 0.03 -0.92
CA VAL A 97 6.25 -0.35 -1.38
C VAL A 97 5.21 0.38 -0.53
N TYR A 98 4.15 0.85 -1.14
CA TYR A 98 3.02 1.44 -0.43
C TYR A 98 1.67 1.00 -1.01
N CYS A 99 0.63 1.13 -0.21
CA CYS A 99 -0.77 1.08 -0.64
C CYS A 99 -1.55 2.22 0.04
N SER A 100 -2.84 2.06 0.31
CA SER A 100 -3.63 3.07 1.01
C SER A 100 -3.13 3.30 2.43
N VAL A 101 -2.92 2.21 3.22
CA VAL A 101 -2.59 2.27 4.66
C VAL A 101 -1.47 1.30 5.10
N GLY A 102 -0.94 0.45 4.21
CA GLY A 102 0.19 -0.44 4.50
C GLY A 102 -0.08 -1.95 4.42
N TYR A 103 -1.33 -2.42 4.45
CA TYR A 103 -1.65 -3.86 4.46
C TYR A 103 -1.27 -4.58 3.16
N ARG A 104 -1.80 -4.13 2.01
CA ARG A 104 -1.51 -4.75 0.70
C ARG A 104 -0.02 -4.67 0.35
N SER A 105 0.61 -3.55 0.66
CA SER A 105 2.05 -3.33 0.42
C SER A 105 2.94 -4.23 1.27
N GLU A 106 2.55 -4.59 2.50
CA GLU A 106 3.28 -5.58 3.27
C GLU A 106 3.32 -6.94 2.56
N LYS A 107 2.18 -7.41 2.06
CA LYS A 107 2.10 -8.70 1.33
C LYS A 107 2.89 -8.70 0.03
N ILE A 108 2.93 -7.57 -0.68
CA ILE A 108 3.80 -7.42 -1.85
C ILE A 108 5.27 -7.39 -1.44
N GLY A 109 5.61 -6.69 -0.36
CA GLY A 109 6.96 -6.65 0.19
C GLY A 109 7.50 -8.04 0.57
N GLU A 110 6.66 -8.91 1.16
CA GLU A 110 7.00 -10.32 1.43
C GLU A 110 7.37 -11.06 0.14
N LYS A 111 6.56 -10.90 -0.93
CA LYS A 111 6.83 -11.50 -2.24
C LYS A 111 8.14 -10.99 -2.86
N LEU A 112 8.46 -9.70 -2.71
CA LEU A 112 9.71 -9.11 -3.17
C LEU A 112 10.92 -9.63 -2.39
N LYS A 113 10.83 -9.74 -1.06
CA LYS A 113 11.87 -10.38 -0.24
C LYS A 113 12.14 -11.82 -0.66
N ASN A 114 11.08 -12.61 -0.87
CA ASN A 114 11.19 -13.99 -1.34
C ASN A 114 11.80 -14.09 -2.74
N ALA A 115 11.66 -13.03 -3.57
CA ALA A 115 12.31 -12.92 -4.87
C ALA A 115 13.76 -12.40 -4.80
N GLY A 116 14.32 -12.28 -3.59
CA GLY A 116 15.73 -11.96 -3.33
C GLY A 116 16.05 -10.48 -3.11
N PHE A 117 15.08 -9.56 -3.13
CA PHE A 117 15.33 -8.16 -2.79
C PHE A 117 15.70 -8.02 -1.31
N LYS A 118 16.83 -7.37 -1.01
CA LYS A 118 17.39 -7.30 0.34
C LYS A 118 16.93 -6.08 1.14
N LYS A 119 16.57 -4.99 0.45
CA LYS A 119 16.23 -3.69 1.06
C LYS A 119 14.80 -3.30 0.72
N VAL A 120 13.82 -4.09 1.19
CA VAL A 120 12.39 -3.84 0.98
C VAL A 120 11.80 -3.25 2.24
N MET A 121 11.10 -2.12 2.09
CA MET A 121 10.42 -1.41 3.18
C MET A 121 8.97 -1.11 2.80
N ASN A 122 8.09 -1.12 3.79
CA ASN A 122 6.69 -0.76 3.65
C ASN A 122 6.45 0.65 4.20
N LEU A 123 5.90 1.56 3.39
CA LEU A 123 5.59 2.92 3.84
C LEU A 123 4.47 2.87 4.89
N LYS A 124 4.82 3.20 6.15
CA LYS A 124 3.90 3.20 7.28
C LYS A 124 2.73 4.15 7.00
N GLY A 125 1.50 3.65 7.11
CA GLY A 125 0.29 4.42 6.83
C GLY A 125 0.05 4.72 5.35
N GLY A 126 0.93 4.25 4.45
CA GLY A 126 0.77 4.32 3.00
C GLY A 126 0.58 5.75 2.46
N ILE A 127 -0.16 5.85 1.35
CA ILE A 127 -0.44 7.15 0.72
C ILE A 127 -1.34 8.04 1.61
N PHE A 128 -2.11 7.46 2.54
CA PHE A 128 -2.94 8.26 3.44
C PHE A 128 -2.07 9.06 4.40
N ASP A 129 -1.07 8.43 5.04
CA ASP A 129 -0.14 9.16 5.92
C ASP A 129 0.69 10.19 5.14
N TRP A 130 1.11 9.86 3.93
CA TRP A 130 1.79 10.76 3.01
C TRP A 130 0.98 12.05 2.75
N VAL A 131 -0.30 11.90 2.40
CA VAL A 131 -1.19 13.04 2.11
C VAL A 131 -1.57 13.79 3.39
N ASN A 132 -1.88 13.09 4.48
CA ASN A 132 -2.18 13.70 5.77
C ASN A 132 -1.00 14.53 6.30
N SER A 133 0.23 14.14 5.97
CA SER A 133 1.47 14.89 6.23
C SER A 133 1.73 16.02 5.21
N SER A 134 0.74 16.35 4.35
CA SER A 134 0.79 17.43 3.36
C SER A 134 1.84 17.26 2.25
N HIS A 135 2.23 16.03 1.94
CA HIS A 135 3.12 15.73 0.83
C HIS A 135 2.36 15.65 -0.50
N PRO A 136 2.99 16.08 -1.62
CA PRO A 136 2.33 16.14 -2.91
C PRO A 136 2.12 14.75 -3.52
N VAL A 137 1.00 14.60 -4.23
CA VAL A 137 0.70 13.48 -5.10
C VAL A 137 0.48 13.96 -6.53
N TYR A 138 0.53 13.04 -7.48
CA TYR A 138 0.54 13.32 -8.90
C TYR A 138 -0.49 12.44 -9.62
N ASP A 139 -1.22 13.02 -10.54
CA ASP A 139 -2.17 12.29 -11.38
C ASP A 139 -1.45 11.44 -12.45
N ARG A 140 -2.22 10.69 -13.23
CA ARG A 140 -1.71 9.84 -14.32
C ARG A 140 -0.91 10.60 -15.40
N PHE A 141 -1.04 11.93 -15.46
CA PHE A 141 -0.29 12.79 -16.39
C PHE A 141 0.96 13.41 -15.74
N GLY A 142 1.25 13.06 -14.50
CA GLY A 142 2.40 13.59 -13.73
C GLY A 142 2.21 15.01 -13.22
N LYS A 143 0.97 15.54 -13.21
CA LYS A 143 0.64 16.86 -12.64
C LYS A 143 0.29 16.70 -11.16
N LYS A 144 0.73 17.66 -10.34
CA LYS A 144 0.30 17.71 -8.92
C LYS A 144 -1.21 17.81 -8.83
N THR A 145 -1.79 17.07 -7.91
CA THR A 145 -3.22 17.05 -7.65
C THR A 145 -3.51 17.01 -6.16
N GLN A 146 -4.73 17.36 -5.77
CA GLN A 146 -5.27 17.17 -4.42
C GLN A 146 -6.21 15.95 -4.34
N LYS A 147 -6.49 15.32 -5.50
CA LYS A 147 -7.42 14.17 -5.58
C LYS A 147 -6.75 12.92 -5.03
N ILE A 148 -7.50 12.18 -4.20
CA ILE A 148 -7.07 10.91 -3.61
C ILE A 148 -8.22 9.92 -3.67
N HIS A 149 -7.92 8.71 -4.12
CA HIS A 149 -8.87 7.60 -4.01
C HIS A 149 -8.78 7.00 -2.60
N PRO A 150 -9.85 7.06 -1.78
CA PRO A 150 -9.81 6.64 -0.37
C PRO A 150 -9.99 5.13 -0.20
N TYR A 151 -9.84 4.31 -1.22
CA TYR A 151 -10.14 2.88 -1.33
C TYR A 151 -11.66 2.62 -1.33
N ASP A 152 -12.34 2.84 -0.21
CA ASP A 152 -13.81 2.82 -0.07
C ASP A 152 -14.29 3.77 1.04
N LYS A 153 -15.62 3.82 1.24
CA LYS A 153 -16.27 4.69 2.23
C LYS A 153 -15.86 4.40 3.68
N SER A 154 -15.54 3.15 4.02
CA SER A 154 -15.17 2.77 5.38
C SER A 154 -13.78 3.24 5.77
N TRP A 155 -12.90 3.41 4.78
CA TRP A 155 -11.50 3.85 4.96
C TRP A 155 -11.32 5.36 4.86
N GLU A 156 -12.26 6.09 4.22
CA GLU A 156 -12.12 7.53 3.99
C GLU A 156 -11.97 8.36 5.26
N LYS A 157 -12.44 7.86 6.42
CA LYS A 157 -12.28 8.52 7.72
C LYS A 157 -10.82 8.74 8.12
N TRP A 158 -9.92 7.92 7.60
CA TRP A 158 -8.48 7.97 7.86
C TRP A 158 -7.72 8.95 6.95
N LEU A 159 -8.37 9.40 5.88
CA LEU A 159 -7.83 10.39 4.96
C LEU A 159 -8.35 11.78 5.35
N THR A 160 -7.55 12.53 6.11
CA THR A 160 -7.95 13.83 6.69
C THR A 160 -7.66 15.00 5.76
N LYS A 161 -6.83 14.83 4.73
CA LYS A 161 -6.49 15.84 3.73
C LYS A 161 -6.70 15.30 2.31
N GLY A 162 -6.82 16.23 1.37
CA GLY A 162 -7.08 15.92 -0.04
C GLY A 162 -8.56 15.80 -0.39
N GLU A 163 -8.84 15.88 -1.68
CA GLU A 163 -10.17 15.71 -2.28
C GLU A 163 -10.41 14.22 -2.53
N LYS A 164 -11.41 13.64 -1.88
CA LYS A 164 -11.74 12.21 -2.02
C LYS A 164 -12.47 11.94 -3.32
N VAL A 165 -11.91 11.09 -4.17
CA VAL A 165 -12.43 10.72 -5.50
C VAL A 165 -12.45 9.21 -5.63
N TYR A 166 -13.54 8.65 -6.15
CA TYR A 166 -13.77 7.20 -6.25
C TYR A 166 -13.70 6.66 -7.70
N GLU A 167 -13.54 7.57 -8.68
CA GLU A 167 -13.47 7.26 -10.12
C GLU A 167 -12.22 7.83 -10.76
#